data_48664c9614e6f0a6570cbd7f2edd29ec
#
_entry.id   48664c9614e6f0a6570cbd7f2edd29ec
#
_cell.length_a   1.000
_cell.length_b   1.000
_cell.length_c   1.000
_cell.angle_alpha   90.00
_cell.angle_beta   90.00
_cell.angle_gamma   90.00
#
_symmetry.space_group_name_H-M   'P 1'
#
loop_
_entity.id
_entity.type
_entity.pdbx_description
1 polymer ?
#
loop_
_entity_poly.entity_id
_entity_poly.type
_entity_poly.pdbx_seq_one_letter_code
_entity_poly.pdbx_strand_id
1 'polypeptide(L)'
;MLQIRQLCFTSLLLVSGVASAANVRLQVEGLSGELEKNVRAQLSTIQSDEVTPDRRFRARVDDAIREGLKALGYYEPTIEFDLRPPPKRGRQVLIAKVTPGEPVRIGGTEVILRGGARTDSDYLALLKTRPAIGTVLNHGDYDGFKSSLTRVALRKGYFDSEFNKSQLGVSLDRHQAFWDIDYDSGERYRFGHVTFEGSQIRDEYLQNLVPFKEGE
;
A
#
# COMPACT_ATOMS: atom_id res chain seq x y z
N MET A 1 -45.21 -62.16 42.39
CA MET A 1 -45.14 -60.71 42.59
C MET A 1 -43.96 -60.19 41.78
N LEU A 2 -44.30 -59.60 40.59
CA LEU A 2 -43.29 -59.16 39.66
C LEU A 2 -43.45 -57.63 39.53
N GLN A 3 -42.51 -56.84 40.03
CA GLN A 3 -42.51 -55.39 39.91
C GLN A 3 -41.74 -54.95 38.63
N ILE A 4 -42.48 -54.40 37.72
CA ILE A 4 -41.97 -53.79 36.49
C ILE A 4 -41.54 -52.37 36.83
N ARG A 5 -40.22 -52.06 36.75
CA ARG A 5 -39.67 -50.70 36.84
C ARG A 5 -39.76 -50.05 35.46
N GLN A 6 -40.60 -49.04 35.32
CA GLN A 6 -40.63 -48.15 34.17
C GLN A 6 -39.43 -47.23 34.19
N LEU A 7 -38.57 -47.34 33.16
CA LEU A 7 -37.51 -46.35 32.87
C LEU A 7 -38.14 -45.17 32.08
N CYS A 8 -38.24 -44.02 32.70
CA CYS A 8 -38.50 -42.77 31.98
C CYS A 8 -37.26 -42.35 31.19
N PHE A 9 -37.28 -42.44 29.88
CA PHE A 9 -36.31 -41.87 28.98
C PHE A 9 -36.68 -40.40 28.77
N THR A 10 -35.98 -39.49 29.44
CA THR A 10 -36.07 -38.05 29.16
C THR A 10 -35.18 -37.73 27.96
N SER A 11 -35.84 -37.58 26.82
CA SER A 11 -35.20 -37.14 25.57
C SER A 11 -34.86 -35.65 25.67
N LEU A 12 -33.58 -35.31 25.86
CA LEU A 12 -33.04 -33.95 25.82
C LEU A 12 -32.90 -33.51 24.36
N LEU A 13 -33.88 -32.76 23.86
CA LEU A 13 -33.82 -32.07 22.56
C LEU A 13 -32.76 -30.96 22.61
N LEU A 14 -31.59 -31.25 22.11
CA LEU A 14 -30.56 -30.23 21.76
C LEU A 14 -31.10 -29.42 20.56
N VAL A 15 -31.69 -28.26 20.86
CA VAL A 15 -31.94 -27.23 19.83
C VAL A 15 -30.61 -26.66 19.42
N SER A 16 -30.02 -27.21 18.38
CA SER A 16 -28.87 -26.61 17.68
C SER A 16 -29.39 -25.33 17.02
N GLY A 17 -29.17 -24.19 17.71
CA GLY A 17 -29.34 -22.86 17.10
C GLY A 17 -28.39 -22.75 15.91
N VAL A 18 -28.90 -22.92 14.71
CA VAL A 18 -28.18 -22.57 13.47
C VAL A 18 -28.04 -21.05 13.54
N ALA A 19 -26.84 -20.58 13.88
CA ALA A 19 -26.48 -19.19 13.70
C ALA A 19 -26.60 -18.91 12.20
N SER A 20 -27.73 -18.32 11.80
CA SER A 20 -27.93 -17.82 10.44
C SER A 20 -26.87 -16.74 10.24
N ALA A 21 -25.81 -17.04 9.51
CA ALA A 21 -24.85 -16.05 9.06
C ALA A 21 -25.65 -14.93 8.40
N ALA A 22 -25.64 -13.75 9.02
CA ALA A 22 -26.41 -12.61 8.55
C ALA A 22 -25.96 -12.29 7.12
N ASN A 23 -26.85 -12.53 6.19
CA ASN A 23 -26.63 -12.43 4.76
C ASN A 23 -26.62 -10.94 4.35
N VAL A 24 -25.62 -10.20 4.81
CA VAL A 24 -25.43 -8.76 4.59
C VAL A 24 -24.41 -8.57 3.46
N ARG A 25 -24.63 -7.60 2.59
CA ARG A 25 -23.72 -7.17 1.54
C ARG A 25 -23.22 -5.77 1.88
N LEU A 26 -21.90 -5.55 1.80
CA LEU A 26 -21.31 -4.22 1.90
C LEU A 26 -21.38 -3.52 0.52
N GLN A 27 -21.75 -2.25 0.52
CA GLN A 27 -21.72 -1.36 -0.64
C GLN A 27 -21.10 -0.03 -0.22
N VAL A 28 -20.24 0.54 -1.06
CA VAL A 28 -19.65 1.87 -0.88
C VAL A 28 -20.23 2.79 -1.94
N GLU A 29 -20.69 3.97 -1.52
CA GLU A 29 -21.27 5.00 -2.38
C GLU A 29 -20.53 6.34 -2.17
N GLY A 30 -20.55 7.23 -3.16
CA GLY A 30 -19.97 8.57 -3.08
C GLY A 30 -18.51 8.67 -3.59
N LEU A 31 -17.95 7.58 -4.08
CA LEU A 31 -16.60 7.54 -4.65
C LEU A 31 -16.64 7.22 -6.14
N SER A 32 -15.61 7.67 -6.87
CA SER A 32 -15.43 7.37 -8.28
C SER A 32 -13.95 7.38 -8.68
N GLY A 33 -13.61 6.80 -9.82
CA GLY A 33 -12.26 6.81 -10.38
C GLY A 33 -11.22 6.14 -9.50
N GLU A 34 -10.09 6.79 -9.29
CA GLU A 34 -8.97 6.24 -8.50
C GLU A 34 -9.31 6.11 -7.02
N LEU A 35 -10.13 7.01 -6.45
CA LEU A 35 -10.56 6.91 -5.06
C LEU A 35 -11.37 5.63 -4.83
N GLU A 36 -12.31 5.33 -5.73
CA GLU A 36 -13.10 4.11 -5.65
C GLU A 36 -12.23 2.85 -5.79
N LYS A 37 -11.31 2.85 -6.77
CA LYS A 37 -10.39 1.72 -6.98
C LYS A 37 -9.54 1.44 -5.77
N ASN A 38 -8.95 2.49 -5.16
CA ASN A 38 -8.06 2.34 -4.02
C ASN A 38 -8.82 1.86 -2.77
N VAL A 39 -9.98 2.45 -2.48
CA VAL A 39 -10.84 1.99 -1.38
C VAL A 39 -11.32 0.56 -1.61
N ARG A 40 -11.70 0.19 -2.83
CA ARG A 40 -12.09 -1.19 -3.16
C ARG A 40 -10.94 -2.18 -2.97
N ALA A 41 -9.70 -1.79 -3.28
CA ALA A 41 -8.51 -2.60 -3.04
C ALA A 41 -8.29 -2.84 -1.54
N GLN A 42 -8.45 -1.82 -0.68
CA GLN A 42 -8.36 -1.96 0.77
C GLN A 42 -9.47 -2.88 1.33
N LEU A 43 -10.67 -2.73 0.83
CA LEU A 43 -11.82 -3.54 1.25
C LEU A 43 -11.78 -4.99 0.71
N SER A 44 -10.96 -5.29 -0.29
CA SER A 44 -10.88 -6.63 -0.88
C SER A 44 -10.35 -7.71 0.08
N THR A 45 -9.69 -7.30 1.16
CA THR A 45 -9.23 -8.20 2.24
C THR A 45 -10.38 -8.70 3.12
N ILE A 46 -11.56 -8.05 3.06
CA ILE A 46 -12.75 -8.41 3.81
C ILE A 46 -13.52 -9.46 3.02
N GLN A 47 -13.68 -10.66 3.59
CA GLN A 47 -14.44 -11.73 2.96
C GLN A 47 -15.95 -11.49 3.09
N SER A 48 -16.72 -11.97 2.12
CA SER A 48 -18.17 -11.71 2.03
C SER A 48 -18.98 -12.34 3.17
N ASP A 49 -18.47 -13.38 3.80
CA ASP A 49 -19.07 -14.06 4.96
C ASP A 49 -18.78 -13.35 6.29
N GLU A 50 -17.79 -12.47 6.32
CA GLU A 50 -17.47 -11.64 7.49
C GLU A 50 -18.38 -10.39 7.61
N VAL A 51 -19.16 -10.07 6.56
CA VAL A 51 -19.97 -8.85 6.53
C VAL A 51 -21.13 -8.93 7.52
N THR A 52 -21.06 -8.10 8.55
CA THR A 52 -22.08 -7.95 9.59
C THR A 52 -22.49 -6.49 9.77
N PRO A 53 -23.70 -6.18 10.25
CA PRO A 53 -24.10 -4.79 10.46
C PRO A 53 -23.68 -4.21 11.83
N ASP A 54 -22.85 -4.94 12.59
CA ASP A 54 -22.46 -4.53 13.93
C ASP A 54 -21.45 -3.38 13.95
N ARG A 55 -21.25 -2.77 15.12
CA ARG A 55 -20.37 -1.63 15.32
C ARG A 55 -18.89 -1.95 15.01
N ARG A 56 -18.44 -3.16 15.36
CA ARG A 56 -17.03 -3.57 15.15
C ARG A 56 -16.70 -3.69 13.67
N PHE A 57 -17.60 -4.32 12.91
CA PHE A 57 -17.44 -4.43 11.47
C PHE A 57 -17.46 -3.07 10.77
N ARG A 58 -18.41 -2.17 11.16
CA ARG A 58 -18.46 -0.80 10.61
C ARG A 58 -17.17 -0.03 10.90
N ALA A 59 -16.57 -0.13 12.08
CA ALA A 59 -15.30 0.51 12.39
C ALA A 59 -14.17 -0.03 11.50
N ARG A 60 -14.10 -1.35 11.27
CA ARG A 60 -13.11 -1.95 10.35
C ARG A 60 -13.27 -1.48 8.89
N VAL A 61 -14.50 -1.29 8.45
CA VAL A 61 -14.80 -0.74 7.11
C VAL A 61 -14.42 0.74 7.05
N ASP A 62 -14.74 1.52 8.09
CA ASP A 62 -14.39 2.94 8.21
C ASP A 62 -12.86 3.12 8.12
N ASP A 63 -12.10 2.36 8.90
CA ASP A 63 -10.63 2.38 8.87
C ASP A 63 -10.07 2.04 7.48
N ALA A 64 -10.58 1.01 6.84
CA ALA A 64 -10.14 0.60 5.50
C ALA A 64 -10.43 1.68 4.44
N ILE A 65 -11.59 2.32 4.51
CA ILE A 65 -11.95 3.43 3.62
C ILE A 65 -11.03 4.62 3.85
N ARG A 66 -10.78 5.01 5.11
CA ARG A 66 -9.88 6.12 5.47
C ARG A 66 -8.45 5.86 4.98
N GLU A 67 -7.90 4.68 5.19
CA GLU A 67 -6.56 4.35 4.70
C GLU A 67 -6.49 4.38 3.16
N GLY A 68 -7.52 3.89 2.46
CA GLY A 68 -7.59 3.99 1.01
C GLY A 68 -7.65 5.43 0.51
N LEU A 69 -8.37 6.31 1.17
CA LEU A 69 -8.49 7.71 0.80
C LEU A 69 -7.25 8.52 1.18
N LYS A 70 -6.67 8.27 2.35
CA LYS A 70 -5.45 8.91 2.85
C LYS A 70 -4.27 8.70 1.91
N ALA A 71 -4.11 7.50 1.34
CA ALA A 71 -3.07 7.21 0.36
C ALA A 71 -3.13 8.13 -0.87
N LEU A 72 -4.30 8.67 -1.19
CA LEU A 72 -4.57 9.60 -2.29
C LEU A 72 -4.79 11.05 -1.83
N GLY A 73 -4.36 11.38 -0.60
CA GLY A 73 -4.35 12.74 -0.08
C GLY A 73 -5.65 13.20 0.60
N TYR A 74 -6.64 12.32 0.79
CA TYR A 74 -7.90 12.66 1.47
C TYR A 74 -7.89 12.14 2.90
N TYR A 75 -7.64 13.02 3.86
CA TYR A 75 -7.39 12.67 5.27
C TYR A 75 -8.63 12.78 6.17
N GLU A 76 -9.60 13.60 5.78
CA GLU A 76 -10.77 13.95 6.60
C GLU A 76 -12.10 13.58 5.92
N PRO A 77 -12.25 12.30 5.47
CA PRO A 77 -13.52 11.89 4.88
C PRO A 77 -14.62 11.78 5.93
N THR A 78 -15.85 12.09 5.52
CA THR A 78 -17.05 11.77 6.28
C THR A 78 -17.64 10.45 5.78
N ILE A 79 -17.89 9.50 6.69
CA ILE A 79 -18.41 8.17 6.37
C ILE A 79 -19.66 7.93 7.20
N GLU A 80 -20.79 7.75 6.52
CA GLU A 80 -22.07 7.44 7.13
C GLU A 80 -22.53 6.03 6.77
N PHE A 81 -23.00 5.27 7.74
CA PHE A 81 -23.49 3.91 7.54
C PHE A 81 -25.02 3.86 7.55
N ASP A 82 -25.60 3.32 6.49
CA ASP A 82 -27.03 3.06 6.36
C ASP A 82 -27.27 1.56 6.16
N LEU A 83 -28.19 0.97 6.91
CA LEU A 83 -28.56 -0.44 6.79
C LEU A 83 -29.93 -0.54 6.10
N ARG A 84 -29.93 -0.90 4.83
CA ARG A 84 -31.17 -1.09 4.08
C ARG A 84 -31.74 -2.50 4.25
N PRO A 85 -33.05 -2.60 4.47
CA PRO A 85 -33.73 -3.90 4.56
C PRO A 85 -33.58 -4.67 3.24
N PRO A 86 -33.64 -6.01 3.27
CA PRO A 86 -33.55 -6.80 2.06
C PRO A 86 -34.79 -6.54 1.17
N PRO A 87 -34.62 -6.50 -0.15
CA PRO A 87 -35.77 -6.65 -1.06
C PRO A 87 -36.46 -8.00 -0.81
N LYS A 88 -37.70 -8.18 -1.29
CA LYS A 88 -38.56 -9.38 -1.03
C LYS A 88 -37.84 -10.75 -1.16
N ARG A 89 -36.78 -10.81 -1.92
CA ARG A 89 -35.81 -11.92 -2.01
C ARG A 89 -34.40 -11.33 -2.14
N GLY A 90 -33.60 -11.33 -1.08
CA GLY A 90 -32.25 -10.79 -1.13
C GLY A 90 -31.60 -10.63 0.23
N ARG A 91 -30.39 -10.08 0.21
CA ARG A 91 -29.58 -9.81 1.41
C ARG A 91 -29.84 -8.38 1.88
N GLN A 92 -29.70 -8.11 3.16
CA GLN A 92 -29.56 -6.75 3.68
C GLN A 92 -28.34 -6.10 3.04
N VAL A 93 -28.37 -4.77 2.88
CA VAL A 93 -27.24 -4.02 2.34
C VAL A 93 -26.79 -3.01 3.39
N LEU A 94 -25.56 -3.16 3.84
CA LEU A 94 -24.86 -2.15 4.62
C LEU A 94 -24.18 -1.19 3.64
N ILE A 95 -24.64 0.06 3.61
CA ILE A 95 -24.11 1.09 2.72
C ILE A 95 -23.19 1.99 3.53
N ALA A 96 -21.94 2.14 3.07
CA ALA A 96 -21.03 3.19 3.51
C ALA A 96 -21.12 4.34 2.51
N LYS A 97 -21.74 5.44 2.91
CA LYS A 97 -21.78 6.69 2.12
C LYS A 97 -20.56 7.51 2.46
N VAL A 98 -19.72 7.78 1.48
CA VAL A 98 -18.43 8.44 1.66
C VAL A 98 -18.41 9.79 0.97
N THR A 99 -18.07 10.83 1.73
CA THR A 99 -17.72 12.15 1.22
C THR A 99 -16.22 12.34 1.45
N PRO A 100 -15.37 12.40 0.43
CA PRO A 100 -13.90 12.40 0.58
C PRO A 100 -13.36 13.59 1.38
N GLY A 101 -14.04 14.73 1.38
CA GLY A 101 -13.54 15.96 1.96
C GLY A 101 -12.57 16.71 1.03
N GLU A 102 -11.87 17.70 1.58
CA GLU A 102 -10.89 18.49 0.83
C GLU A 102 -9.55 17.74 0.73
N PRO A 103 -8.93 17.65 -0.47
CA PRO A 103 -7.66 16.95 -0.62
C PRO A 103 -6.49 17.79 -0.13
N VAL A 104 -5.52 17.14 0.48
CA VAL A 104 -4.21 17.70 0.74
C VAL A 104 -3.44 17.85 -0.58
N ARG A 105 -2.77 18.98 -0.77
CA ARG A 105 -2.03 19.28 -2.00
C ARG A 105 -0.55 19.48 -1.71
N ILE A 106 0.29 19.22 -2.71
CA ILE A 106 1.73 19.44 -2.62
C ILE A 106 1.99 20.94 -2.44
N GLY A 107 2.58 21.31 -1.31
CA GLY A 107 3.04 22.65 -0.97
C GLY A 107 4.52 22.87 -1.29
N GLY A 108 5.32 21.79 -1.37
CA GLY A 108 6.73 21.84 -1.73
C GLY A 108 7.34 20.45 -1.89
N THR A 109 8.40 20.38 -2.71
CA THR A 109 9.17 19.15 -2.95
C THR A 109 10.66 19.48 -2.89
N GLU A 110 11.23 19.45 -1.70
CA GLU A 110 12.67 19.62 -1.51
C GLU A 110 13.36 18.27 -1.71
N VAL A 111 14.31 18.23 -2.64
CA VAL A 111 15.13 17.03 -2.89
C VAL A 111 16.57 17.47 -3.08
N ILE A 112 17.41 17.08 -2.12
CA ILE A 112 18.85 17.30 -2.14
C ILE A 112 19.52 16.01 -2.62
N LEU A 113 20.33 16.11 -3.66
CA LEU A 113 21.17 15.01 -4.16
C LEU A 113 22.63 15.26 -3.76
N ARG A 114 23.27 14.21 -3.23
CA ARG A 114 24.70 14.20 -2.84
C ARG A 114 25.47 13.13 -3.59
N GLY A 115 26.79 13.13 -3.42
CA GLY A 115 27.68 12.18 -4.09
C GLY A 115 27.62 12.32 -5.62
N GLY A 116 27.78 11.23 -6.34
CA GLY A 116 27.72 11.17 -7.80
C GLY A 116 26.37 11.56 -8.41
N ALA A 117 25.29 11.42 -7.64
CA ALA A 117 23.93 11.77 -8.08
C ALA A 117 23.78 13.27 -8.45
N ARG A 118 24.61 14.14 -7.89
CA ARG A 118 24.57 15.59 -8.16
C ARG A 118 24.74 15.96 -9.62
N THR A 119 25.52 15.20 -10.36
CA THR A 119 25.89 15.48 -11.75
C THR A 119 25.43 14.42 -12.73
N ASP A 120 24.92 13.30 -12.24
CA ASP A 120 24.46 12.20 -13.08
C ASP A 120 23.12 12.52 -13.74
N SER A 121 23.06 12.38 -15.08
CA SER A 121 21.92 12.76 -15.90
C SER A 121 20.61 12.02 -15.55
N ASP A 122 20.70 10.77 -15.10
CA ASP A 122 19.51 9.96 -14.77
C ASP A 122 18.87 10.48 -13.48
N TYR A 123 19.68 10.83 -12.48
CA TYR A 123 19.19 11.46 -11.26
C TYR A 123 18.61 12.85 -11.52
N LEU A 124 19.27 13.65 -12.35
CA LEU A 124 18.76 14.97 -12.75
C LEU A 124 17.44 14.86 -13.55
N ALA A 125 17.27 13.80 -14.34
CA ALA A 125 16.00 13.51 -15.02
C ALA A 125 14.90 13.15 -14.02
N LEU A 126 15.20 12.36 -12.98
CA LEU A 126 14.25 12.05 -11.92
C LEU A 126 13.75 13.29 -11.17
N LEU A 127 14.60 14.29 -10.93
CA LEU A 127 14.16 15.54 -10.30
C LEU A 127 13.02 16.23 -11.06
N LYS A 128 12.93 16.02 -12.37
CA LYS A 128 11.87 16.60 -13.22
C LYS A 128 10.53 15.85 -13.09
N THR A 129 10.54 14.65 -12.51
CA THR A 129 9.31 13.84 -12.31
C THR A 129 8.61 14.14 -10.98
N ARG A 130 9.14 15.05 -10.17
CA ARG A 130 8.49 15.48 -8.93
C ARG A 130 7.11 16.08 -9.22
N PRO A 131 6.13 15.86 -8.36
CA PRO A 131 4.82 16.46 -8.55
C PRO A 131 4.90 18.00 -8.51
N ALA A 132 4.08 18.65 -9.31
CA ALA A 132 3.96 20.10 -9.30
C ALA A 132 3.29 20.60 -8.02
N ILE A 133 3.66 21.78 -7.55
CA ILE A 133 2.98 22.44 -6.43
C ILE A 133 1.52 22.63 -6.77
N GLY A 134 0.64 22.34 -5.82
CA GLY A 134 -0.81 22.41 -5.96
C GLY A 134 -1.47 21.12 -6.47
N THR A 135 -0.72 20.12 -6.95
CA THR A 135 -1.29 18.79 -7.26
C THR A 135 -1.76 18.07 -6.00
N VAL A 136 -2.77 17.23 -6.11
CA VAL A 136 -3.25 16.42 -4.97
C VAL A 136 -2.14 15.46 -4.54
N LEU A 137 -1.95 15.33 -3.24
CA LEU A 137 -0.99 14.39 -2.68
C LEU A 137 -1.36 12.95 -3.05
N ASN A 138 -0.37 12.21 -3.55
CA ASN A 138 -0.41 10.78 -3.72
C ASN A 138 0.83 10.18 -3.03
N HIS A 139 0.61 9.35 -2.00
CA HIS A 139 1.71 8.69 -1.28
C HIS A 139 2.52 7.77 -2.20
N GLY A 140 1.84 7.14 -3.17
CA GLY A 140 2.51 6.29 -4.16
C GLY A 140 3.54 7.02 -5.01
N ASP A 141 3.32 8.31 -5.32
CA ASP A 141 4.29 9.12 -6.07
C ASP A 141 5.55 9.37 -5.24
N TYR A 142 5.41 9.64 -3.94
CA TYR A 142 6.53 9.79 -3.01
C TYR A 142 7.37 8.52 -2.90
N ASP A 143 6.73 7.38 -2.65
CA ASP A 143 7.42 6.09 -2.51
C ASP A 143 7.99 5.61 -3.85
N GLY A 144 7.30 5.86 -4.95
CA GLY A 144 7.77 5.59 -6.30
C GLY A 144 8.99 6.40 -6.68
N PHE A 145 9.04 7.66 -6.28
CA PHE A 145 10.20 8.54 -6.49
C PHE A 145 11.42 8.01 -5.72
N LYS A 146 11.28 7.70 -4.43
CA LYS A 146 12.36 7.11 -3.61
C LYS A 146 12.86 5.79 -4.20
N SER A 147 11.94 4.90 -4.56
CA SER A 147 12.26 3.63 -5.21
C SER A 147 13.03 3.83 -6.52
N SER A 148 12.72 4.89 -7.26
CA SER A 148 13.40 5.22 -8.50
C SER A 148 14.83 5.70 -8.27
N LEU A 149 15.09 6.50 -7.21
CA LEU A 149 16.45 6.88 -6.81
C LEU A 149 17.30 5.64 -6.51
N THR A 150 16.79 4.73 -5.67
CA THR A 150 17.50 3.49 -5.33
C THR A 150 17.74 2.59 -6.56
N ARG A 151 16.76 2.51 -7.46
CA ARG A 151 16.87 1.72 -8.69
C ARG A 151 17.95 2.28 -9.63
N VAL A 152 18.07 3.60 -9.75
CA VAL A 152 19.15 4.24 -10.51
C VAL A 152 20.50 3.94 -9.86
N ALA A 153 20.60 4.01 -8.53
CA ALA A 153 21.81 3.67 -7.80
C ALA A 153 22.29 2.26 -8.13
N LEU A 154 21.45 1.26 -7.94
CA LEU A 154 21.79 -0.14 -8.22
C LEU A 154 22.21 -0.36 -9.67
N ARG A 155 21.48 0.22 -10.64
CA ARG A 155 21.78 0.06 -12.06
C ARG A 155 23.12 0.69 -12.46
N LYS A 156 23.53 1.78 -11.79
CA LYS A 156 24.73 2.53 -12.13
C LYS A 156 25.95 2.22 -11.25
N GLY A 157 25.82 1.30 -10.29
CA GLY A 157 26.90 0.90 -9.42
C GLY A 157 27.15 1.82 -8.23
N TYR A 158 26.14 2.54 -7.76
CA TYR A 158 26.19 3.30 -6.50
C TYR A 158 25.64 2.42 -5.37
N PHE A 159 26.45 1.50 -4.85
CA PHE A 159 25.99 0.48 -3.90
C PHE A 159 25.89 0.98 -2.46
N ASP A 160 26.57 2.07 -2.11
CA ASP A 160 26.55 2.67 -0.77
C ASP A 160 25.53 3.80 -0.64
N SER A 161 24.54 3.83 -1.55
CA SER A 161 23.56 4.89 -1.56
C SER A 161 22.61 4.83 -0.36
N GLU A 162 22.33 5.98 0.25
CA GLU A 162 21.47 6.09 1.42
C GLU A 162 20.60 7.35 1.42
N PHE A 163 19.53 7.30 2.22
CA PHE A 163 18.71 8.47 2.51
C PHE A 163 19.12 9.08 3.85
N ASN A 164 19.81 10.24 3.83
CA ASN A 164 20.07 11.02 5.05
C ASN A 164 18.75 11.55 5.65
N LYS A 165 17.81 11.89 4.77
CA LYS A 165 16.47 12.33 5.14
C LYS A 165 15.45 11.79 4.13
N SER A 166 14.30 11.35 4.63
CA SER A 166 13.21 10.83 3.81
C SER A 166 11.89 11.05 4.55
N GLN A 167 11.33 12.25 4.42
CA GLN A 167 10.14 12.67 5.14
C GLN A 167 9.06 13.18 4.18
N LEU A 168 7.83 12.75 4.42
CA LEU A 168 6.61 13.31 3.85
C LEU A 168 5.85 13.98 4.99
N GLY A 169 5.94 15.29 5.09
CA GLY A 169 5.20 16.09 6.08
C GLY A 169 3.82 16.46 5.56
N VAL A 170 2.80 16.32 6.39
CA VAL A 170 1.41 16.71 6.07
C VAL A 170 0.91 17.69 7.12
N SER A 171 0.40 18.84 6.69
CA SER A 171 -0.28 19.84 7.51
C SER A 171 -1.76 19.83 7.15
N LEU A 172 -2.60 19.27 8.01
CA LEU A 172 -4.05 19.19 7.78
C LEU A 172 -4.68 20.60 7.83
N ASP A 173 -4.28 21.45 8.76
CA ASP A 173 -4.79 22.83 8.88
C ASP A 173 -4.58 23.66 7.60
N ARG A 174 -3.54 23.37 6.83
CA ARG A 174 -3.23 24.05 5.58
C ARG A 174 -3.59 23.27 4.34
N HIS A 175 -4.06 22.04 4.49
CA HIS A 175 -4.26 21.08 3.41
C HIS A 175 -3.04 20.97 2.47
N GLN A 176 -1.83 20.94 3.07
CA GLN A 176 -0.57 20.94 2.35
C GLN A 176 0.34 19.78 2.77
N ALA A 177 1.06 19.24 1.79
CA ALA A 177 2.09 18.23 1.99
C ALA A 177 3.44 18.70 1.45
N PHE A 178 4.51 18.28 2.10
CA PHE A 178 5.88 18.67 1.77
C PHE A 178 6.76 17.42 1.70
N TRP A 179 7.47 17.26 0.60
CA TRP A 179 8.54 16.28 0.48
C TRP A 179 9.84 16.90 0.99
N ASP A 180 10.58 16.14 1.78
CA ASP A 180 11.88 16.52 2.30
C ASP A 180 12.79 15.29 2.20
N ILE A 181 13.59 15.26 1.14
CA ILE A 181 14.46 14.14 0.78
C ILE A 181 15.90 14.66 0.68
N ASP A 182 16.80 14.05 1.43
CA ASP A 182 18.25 14.20 1.28
C ASP A 182 18.82 12.82 0.98
N TYR A 183 19.30 12.65 -0.25
CA TYR A 183 19.77 11.39 -0.78
C TYR A 183 21.23 11.50 -1.19
N ASP A 184 22.07 10.63 -0.65
CA ASP A 184 23.46 10.47 -1.03
C ASP A 184 23.64 9.18 -1.83
N SER A 185 24.14 9.28 -3.05
CA SER A 185 24.47 8.12 -3.85
C SER A 185 25.79 7.46 -3.44
N GLY A 186 26.61 8.14 -2.67
CA GLY A 186 28.01 7.76 -2.49
C GLY A 186 28.80 7.86 -3.80
N GLU A 187 29.90 7.13 -3.85
CA GLU A 187 30.75 7.02 -5.04
C GLU A 187 30.32 5.84 -5.92
N ARG A 188 30.57 5.99 -7.22
CA ARG A 188 30.27 4.93 -8.17
C ARG A 188 31.34 3.86 -8.12
N TYR A 189 30.95 2.62 -7.86
CA TYR A 189 31.81 1.45 -7.97
C TYR A 189 32.17 1.18 -9.42
N ARG A 190 33.37 0.67 -9.64
CA ARG A 190 33.89 0.25 -10.93
C ARG A 190 34.31 -1.19 -10.87
N PHE A 191 34.24 -1.87 -12.00
CA PHE A 191 34.73 -3.24 -12.09
C PHE A 191 36.22 -3.30 -11.83
N GLY A 192 36.63 -4.18 -10.94
CA GLY A 192 38.03 -4.48 -10.66
C GLY A 192 38.58 -5.55 -11.56
N HIS A 193 39.81 -5.96 -11.26
CA HIS A 193 40.46 -7.08 -11.93
C HIS A 193 39.75 -8.40 -11.63
N VAL A 194 39.55 -9.22 -12.66
CA VAL A 194 38.95 -10.56 -12.56
C VAL A 194 40.05 -11.62 -12.56
N THR A 195 40.07 -12.47 -11.54
CA THR A 195 40.96 -13.64 -11.45
C THR A 195 40.14 -14.92 -11.51
N PHE A 196 40.68 -15.95 -12.16
CA PHE A 196 40.05 -17.26 -12.25
C PHE A 196 40.88 -18.27 -11.45
N GLU A 197 40.26 -18.98 -10.53
CA GLU A 197 40.90 -19.99 -9.71
C GLU A 197 40.23 -21.36 -9.93
N GLY A 198 41.02 -22.46 -9.95
CA GLY A 198 40.51 -23.82 -10.02
C GLY A 198 39.96 -24.23 -11.39
N SER A 199 40.13 -23.42 -12.42
CA SER A 199 39.71 -23.74 -13.81
C SER A 199 40.74 -24.60 -14.53
N GLN A 200 40.26 -25.56 -15.34
CA GLN A 200 41.08 -26.32 -16.27
C GLN A 200 41.20 -25.62 -17.65
N ILE A 201 40.46 -24.53 -17.85
CA ILE A 201 40.50 -23.70 -19.07
C ILE A 201 41.56 -22.62 -18.85
N ARG A 202 42.34 -22.32 -19.88
CA ARG A 202 43.35 -21.24 -19.79
C ARG A 202 42.69 -19.88 -19.57
N ASP A 203 43.28 -19.10 -18.70
CA ASP A 203 42.74 -17.76 -18.29
C ASP A 203 42.51 -16.84 -19.50
N GLU A 204 43.32 -16.94 -20.55
CA GLU A 204 43.18 -16.19 -21.79
C GLU A 204 41.78 -16.37 -22.43
N TYR A 205 41.24 -17.59 -22.40
CA TYR A 205 39.89 -17.86 -22.91
C TYR A 205 38.80 -17.39 -21.94
N LEU A 206 39.04 -17.52 -20.63
CA LEU A 206 38.12 -17.08 -19.62
C LEU A 206 37.99 -15.56 -19.60
N GLN A 207 39.10 -14.82 -19.76
CA GLN A 207 39.11 -13.36 -19.88
C GLN A 207 38.23 -12.86 -21.02
N ASN A 208 38.23 -13.58 -22.17
CA ASN A 208 37.36 -13.24 -23.30
C ASN A 208 35.88 -13.42 -23.03
N LEU A 209 35.49 -14.15 -21.97
CA LEU A 209 34.10 -14.34 -21.55
C LEU A 209 33.63 -13.25 -20.56
N VAL A 210 34.54 -12.44 -20.00
CA VAL A 210 34.17 -11.34 -19.08
C VAL A 210 33.51 -10.25 -19.91
N PRO A 211 32.23 -9.86 -19.60
CA PRO A 211 31.46 -8.94 -20.43
C PRO A 211 31.76 -7.46 -20.15
N PHE A 212 32.72 -7.15 -19.29
CA PHE A 212 33.11 -5.81 -18.91
C PHE A 212 34.63 -5.64 -18.85
N LYS A 213 35.10 -4.41 -18.78
CA LYS A 213 36.51 -4.06 -18.60
C LYS A 213 36.79 -3.52 -17.21
N GLU A 214 38.02 -3.76 -16.74
CA GLU A 214 38.50 -3.15 -15.51
C GLU A 214 38.39 -1.61 -15.57
N GLY A 215 37.83 -1.00 -14.51
CA GLY A 215 37.62 0.45 -14.42
C GLY A 215 36.36 0.98 -15.11
N GLU A 216 35.60 0.11 -15.79
CA GLU A 216 34.35 0.49 -16.46
C GLU A 216 33.20 0.78 -15.49
#